data_a63387f41a602dbce597bc59c0864283
#
_entry.id   a63387f41a602dbce597bc59c0864283
#
_cell.length_a   1.000
_cell.length_b   1.000
_cell.length_c   1.000
_cell.angle_alpha   90.00
_cell.angle_beta   90.00
_cell.angle_gamma   90.00
#
_symmetry.space_group_name_H-M   'P 1'
#
loop_
_entity.id
_entity.type
_entity.pdbx_description
1 polymer ?
#
loop_
_entity_poly.entity_id
_entity_poly.type
_entity_poly.pdbx_seq_one_letter_code
_entity_poly.pdbx_strand_id
1 'polypeptide(L)'
;RSSDLITEQDLKECTFEELIEWMIISSDNTATNVLIDILGLENINDRIKKLNMKNTLLERKMMDFKAIEYGRNNYTSLNDMLIAMEGLYRGVLISSEMSLKAIDILKNQRDNFMLKRYIRDNVTLANKTGELDKLNNDVGIFYTKNHNYFIGIFVHDVKKNKDAYEIIGKISKEVYDYYKNI
;
A
#
# COMPACT_ATOMS: atom_id res chain seq x y z
N ARG A 1 5.46 12.82 -2.52
CA ARG A 1 6.89 12.73 -2.86
C ARG A 1 7.34 11.33 -2.58
N SER A 2 7.48 10.48 -3.61
CA SER A 2 8.26 9.25 -3.46
C SER A 2 9.72 9.66 -3.30
N SER A 3 10.36 9.24 -2.22
CA SER A 3 11.79 9.40 -2.04
C SER A 3 12.49 8.22 -2.71
N ASP A 4 13.37 8.47 -3.66
CA ASP A 4 14.24 7.43 -4.23
C ASP A 4 15.49 7.30 -3.35
N LEU A 5 15.32 6.67 -2.17
CA LEU A 5 16.37 6.53 -1.15
C LEU A 5 17.63 5.84 -1.69
N ILE A 6 17.47 4.86 -2.57
CA ILE A 6 18.62 4.17 -3.20
C ILE A 6 19.44 5.14 -4.03
N THR A 7 18.79 6.00 -4.81
CA THR A 7 19.46 6.98 -5.66
C THR A 7 20.04 8.13 -4.84
N GLU A 8 19.32 8.60 -3.81
CA GLU A 8 19.76 9.70 -2.95
C GLU A 8 20.95 9.34 -2.06
N GLN A 9 21.08 8.06 -1.67
CA GLN A 9 22.15 7.58 -0.78
C GLN A 9 23.32 6.91 -1.52
N ASP A 10 23.30 6.85 -2.85
CA ASP A 10 24.30 6.17 -3.70
C ASP A 10 24.63 4.74 -3.21
N LEU A 11 23.58 4.01 -2.80
CA LEU A 11 23.72 2.66 -2.24
C LEU A 11 24.08 1.66 -3.34
N LYS A 12 25.21 0.96 -3.17
CA LYS A 12 25.73 -0.04 -4.11
C LYS A 12 25.27 -1.45 -3.78
N GLU A 13 24.94 -1.71 -2.52
CA GLU A 13 24.51 -3.02 -2.03
C GLU A 13 23.37 -2.82 -1.03
N CYS A 14 22.35 -3.66 -1.14
CA CYS A 14 21.22 -3.72 -0.20
C CYS A 14 20.64 -5.13 -0.14
N THR A 15 20.02 -5.46 0.98
CA THR A 15 19.34 -6.74 1.18
C THR A 15 17.95 -6.72 0.56
N PHE A 16 17.39 -7.91 0.35
CA PHE A 16 16.02 -8.06 -0.13
C PHE A 16 15.00 -7.46 0.84
N GLU A 17 15.25 -7.57 2.14
CA GLU A 17 14.42 -7.03 3.21
C GLU A 17 14.39 -5.49 3.18
N GLU A 18 15.56 -4.85 3.02
CA GLU A 18 15.64 -3.39 2.87
C GLU A 18 14.88 -2.88 1.63
N LEU A 19 14.96 -3.59 0.50
CA LEU A 19 14.18 -3.23 -0.69
C LEU A 19 12.66 -3.27 -0.41
N ILE A 20 12.18 -4.29 0.31
CA ILE A 20 10.77 -4.40 0.68
C ILE A 20 10.38 -3.27 1.65
N GLU A 21 11.21 -2.99 2.65
CA GLU A 21 10.98 -1.88 3.60
C GLU A 21 10.87 -0.55 2.88
N TRP A 22 11.81 -0.21 1.99
CA TRP A 22 11.78 1.05 1.24
C TRP A 22 10.58 1.14 0.30
N MET A 23 10.23 0.04 -0.39
CA MET A 23 9.03 -0.02 -1.22
C MET A 23 7.76 0.26 -0.41
N ILE A 24 7.63 -0.31 0.78
CA ILE A 24 6.41 -0.18 1.60
C ILE A 24 6.41 1.10 2.43
N ILE A 25 7.49 1.37 3.19
CA ILE A 25 7.53 2.47 4.18
C ILE A 25 7.66 3.83 3.50
N SER A 26 8.48 3.92 2.45
CA SER A 26 8.81 5.17 1.75
C SER A 26 8.21 5.28 0.35
N SER A 27 7.51 4.25 -0.12
CA SER A 27 7.00 4.16 -1.51
C SER A 27 8.11 4.38 -2.55
N ASP A 28 9.32 3.85 -2.28
CA ASP A 28 10.49 4.02 -3.13
C ASP A 28 10.30 3.31 -4.47
N ASN A 29 10.33 4.08 -5.57
CA ASN A 29 10.11 3.58 -6.92
C ASN A 29 11.28 2.73 -7.41
N THR A 30 12.51 3.10 -7.04
CA THR A 30 13.71 2.37 -7.44
C THR A 30 13.73 1.00 -6.76
N ALA A 31 13.49 0.92 -5.45
CA ALA A 31 13.36 -0.35 -4.73
C ALA A 31 12.25 -1.23 -5.33
N THR A 32 11.09 -0.65 -5.63
CA THR A 32 9.98 -1.34 -6.28
C THR A 32 10.40 -1.92 -7.63
N ASN A 33 11.07 -1.12 -8.47
CA ASN A 33 11.49 -1.56 -9.81
C ASN A 33 12.57 -2.64 -9.76
N VAL A 34 13.50 -2.57 -8.80
CA VAL A 34 14.50 -3.63 -8.57
C VAL A 34 13.80 -4.95 -8.19
N LEU A 35 12.81 -4.90 -7.28
CA LEU A 35 12.03 -6.08 -6.92
C LEU A 35 11.24 -6.65 -8.11
N ILE A 36 10.66 -5.78 -8.96
CA ILE A 36 9.98 -6.20 -10.20
C ILE A 36 10.96 -6.91 -11.15
N ASP A 37 12.20 -6.39 -11.28
CA ASP A 37 13.21 -7.00 -12.14
C ASP A 37 13.66 -8.38 -11.63
N ILE A 38 13.85 -8.51 -10.33
CA ILE A 38 14.26 -9.77 -9.71
C ILE A 38 13.16 -10.83 -9.83
N LEU A 39 11.91 -10.45 -9.57
CA LEU A 39 10.78 -11.38 -9.54
C LEU A 39 10.20 -11.67 -10.93
N GLY A 40 10.23 -10.68 -11.82
CA GLY A 40 9.59 -10.71 -13.13
C GLY A 40 8.09 -10.42 -13.09
N LEU A 41 7.61 -9.59 -14.04
CA LEU A 41 6.19 -9.21 -14.13
C LEU A 41 5.26 -10.42 -14.25
N GLU A 42 5.65 -11.43 -15.01
CA GLU A 42 4.87 -12.64 -15.24
C GLU A 42 4.66 -13.41 -13.93
N ASN A 43 5.72 -13.66 -13.17
CA ASN A 43 5.65 -14.38 -11.90
C ASN A 43 4.80 -13.62 -10.86
N ILE A 44 4.90 -12.27 -10.84
CA ILE A 44 4.09 -11.43 -9.96
C ILE A 44 2.60 -11.57 -10.35
N ASN A 45 2.27 -11.47 -11.63
CA ASN A 45 0.89 -11.59 -12.10
C ASN A 45 0.33 -13.01 -11.90
N ASP A 46 1.14 -14.06 -12.04
CA ASP A 46 0.73 -15.42 -11.72
C ASP A 46 0.42 -15.59 -10.23
N ARG A 47 1.19 -14.93 -9.35
CA ARG A 47 0.88 -14.92 -7.92
C ARG A 47 -0.42 -14.19 -7.63
N ILE A 48 -0.65 -13.03 -8.26
CA ILE A 48 -1.89 -12.25 -8.17
C ILE A 48 -3.10 -13.13 -8.55
N LYS A 49 -3.02 -13.85 -9.68
CA LYS A 49 -4.07 -14.77 -10.13
C LYS A 49 -4.32 -15.90 -9.12
N LYS A 50 -3.25 -16.53 -8.60
CA LYS A 50 -3.36 -17.61 -7.58
C LYS A 50 -4.02 -17.15 -6.30
N LEU A 51 -3.93 -15.86 -5.97
CA LEU A 51 -4.61 -15.24 -4.84
C LEU A 51 -6.06 -14.83 -5.16
N ASN A 52 -6.55 -15.11 -6.38
CA ASN A 52 -7.88 -14.74 -6.85
C ASN A 52 -8.14 -13.21 -6.85
N MET A 53 -7.10 -12.41 -7.01
CA MET A 53 -7.16 -10.94 -7.13
C MET A 53 -7.47 -10.58 -8.59
N LYS A 54 -8.75 -10.61 -8.95
CA LYS A 54 -9.23 -10.60 -10.36
C LYS A 54 -9.06 -9.24 -11.06
N ASN A 55 -8.98 -8.16 -10.30
CA ASN A 55 -8.89 -6.79 -10.82
C ASN A 55 -7.50 -6.19 -10.61
N THR A 56 -6.51 -7.00 -10.23
CA THR A 56 -5.13 -6.56 -10.01
C THR A 56 -4.25 -7.08 -11.13
N LEU A 57 -3.51 -6.16 -11.75
CA LEU A 57 -2.61 -6.44 -12.86
C LEU A 57 -1.42 -5.50 -12.80
N LEU A 58 -0.21 -6.04 -12.93
CA LEU A 58 1.04 -5.28 -13.01
C LEU A 58 1.59 -5.38 -14.43
N GLU A 59 1.50 -4.32 -15.22
CA GLU A 59 1.93 -4.30 -16.62
C GLU A 59 3.17 -3.44 -16.88
N ARG A 60 3.53 -2.59 -15.93
CA ARG A 60 4.65 -1.65 -16.09
C ARG A 60 5.41 -1.42 -14.79
N LYS A 61 6.64 -1.00 -14.92
CA LYS A 61 7.45 -0.49 -13.82
C LYS A 61 6.91 0.86 -13.31
N MET A 62 7.35 1.24 -12.13
CA MET A 62 7.10 2.57 -11.58
C MET A 62 7.79 3.62 -12.47
N MET A 63 7.15 4.77 -12.65
CA MET A 63 7.62 5.89 -13.48
C MET A 63 7.77 5.61 -14.99
N ASP A 64 7.35 4.44 -15.49
CA ASP A 64 7.32 4.15 -16.92
C ASP A 64 6.07 4.76 -17.58
N PHE A 65 6.15 6.06 -17.85
CA PHE A 65 5.06 6.81 -18.49
C PHE A 65 4.87 6.42 -19.97
N LYS A 66 5.92 5.95 -20.65
CA LYS A 66 5.79 5.47 -22.02
C LYS A 66 4.88 4.25 -22.12
N ALA A 67 4.95 3.33 -21.16
CA ALA A 67 4.06 2.18 -21.14
C ALA A 67 2.58 2.60 -21.12
N ILE A 68 2.25 3.69 -20.40
CA ILE A 68 0.88 4.22 -20.33
C ILE A 68 0.41 4.72 -21.70
N GLU A 69 1.27 5.38 -22.47
CA GLU A 69 0.96 5.83 -23.83
C GLU A 69 0.62 4.67 -24.77
N TYR A 70 1.18 3.48 -24.51
CA TYR A 70 0.87 2.22 -25.21
C TYR A 70 -0.27 1.41 -24.57
N GLY A 71 -1.04 2.01 -23.66
CA GLY A 71 -2.20 1.39 -23.04
C GLY A 71 -1.90 0.40 -21.92
N ARG A 72 -0.62 0.26 -21.49
CA ARG A 72 -0.22 -0.59 -20.37
C ARG A 72 -0.22 0.20 -19.07
N ASN A 73 -0.94 -0.29 -18.08
CA ASN A 73 -0.98 0.35 -16.76
C ASN A 73 -1.12 -0.68 -15.64
N ASN A 74 -0.91 -0.24 -14.41
CA ASN A 74 -1.09 -1.05 -13.22
C ASN A 74 -2.49 -0.79 -12.64
N TYR A 75 -3.21 -1.85 -12.34
CA TYR A 75 -4.58 -1.81 -11.84
C TYR A 75 -4.73 -2.61 -10.56
N THR A 76 -5.66 -2.18 -9.73
CA THR A 76 -6.13 -2.95 -8.57
C THR A 76 -7.54 -2.51 -8.18
N SER A 77 -8.14 -3.20 -7.21
CA SER A 77 -9.43 -2.86 -6.61
C SER A 77 -9.39 -2.96 -5.09
N LEU A 78 -10.33 -2.31 -4.42
CA LEU A 78 -10.46 -2.41 -2.96
C LEU A 78 -10.68 -3.85 -2.49
N ASN A 79 -11.44 -4.64 -3.24
CA ASN A 79 -11.67 -6.04 -2.93
C ASN A 79 -10.37 -6.86 -3.01
N ASP A 80 -9.54 -6.61 -4.01
CA ASP A 80 -8.26 -7.32 -4.15
C ASP A 80 -7.27 -6.89 -3.05
N MET A 81 -7.29 -5.61 -2.67
CA MET A 81 -6.50 -5.14 -1.52
C MET A 81 -6.98 -5.74 -0.20
N LEU A 82 -8.29 -5.93 -0.02
CA LEU A 82 -8.82 -6.66 1.13
C LEU A 82 -8.30 -8.11 1.16
N ILE A 83 -8.32 -8.83 0.02
CA ILE A 83 -7.80 -10.21 -0.07
C ILE A 83 -6.33 -10.25 0.38
N ALA A 84 -5.50 -9.33 -0.11
CA ALA A 84 -4.09 -9.27 0.25
C ALA A 84 -3.89 -8.96 1.74
N MET A 85 -4.54 -7.92 2.25
CA MET A 85 -4.39 -7.46 3.65
C MET A 85 -4.97 -8.46 4.64
N GLU A 86 -6.13 -9.06 4.35
CA GLU A 86 -6.72 -10.12 5.16
C GLU A 86 -5.84 -11.37 5.18
N GLY A 87 -5.30 -11.76 4.02
CA GLY A 87 -4.40 -12.91 3.92
C GLY A 87 -3.11 -12.71 4.72
N LEU A 88 -2.54 -11.51 4.75
CA LEU A 88 -1.42 -11.14 5.62
C LEU A 88 -1.83 -11.18 7.09
N TYR A 89 -2.96 -10.57 7.44
CA TYR A 89 -3.46 -10.51 8.82
C TYR A 89 -3.71 -11.90 9.41
N ARG A 90 -4.28 -12.81 8.61
CA ARG A 90 -4.56 -14.20 9.01
C ARG A 90 -3.32 -15.11 8.94
N GLY A 91 -2.20 -14.65 8.41
CA GLY A 91 -0.98 -15.44 8.26
C GLY A 91 -1.07 -16.56 7.21
N VAL A 92 -1.99 -16.44 6.24
CA VAL A 92 -2.27 -17.48 5.22
C VAL A 92 -1.78 -17.10 3.81
N LEU A 93 -1.35 -15.86 3.61
CA LEU A 93 -0.91 -15.39 2.29
C LEU A 93 0.41 -16.03 1.85
N ILE A 94 1.35 -16.21 2.78
CA ILE A 94 2.67 -16.79 2.58
C ILE A 94 2.86 -17.88 3.66
N SER A 95 3.69 -17.61 4.66
CA SER A 95 3.75 -18.33 5.94
C SER A 95 3.32 -17.38 7.06
N SER A 96 2.99 -17.92 8.23
CA SER A 96 2.63 -17.08 9.39
C SER A 96 3.76 -16.13 9.76
N GLU A 97 5.01 -16.60 9.74
CA GLU A 97 6.20 -15.80 10.05
C GLU A 97 6.37 -14.64 9.05
N MET A 98 6.35 -14.94 7.75
CA MET A 98 6.52 -13.94 6.70
C MET A 98 5.35 -12.94 6.65
N SER A 99 4.15 -13.39 6.95
CA SER A 99 2.97 -12.52 7.03
C SER A 99 3.07 -11.55 8.21
N LEU A 100 3.56 -12.00 9.36
CA LEU A 100 3.82 -11.13 10.51
C LEU A 100 4.89 -10.09 10.20
N LYS A 101 6.00 -10.48 9.57
CA LYS A 101 7.04 -9.52 9.12
C LYS A 101 6.45 -8.47 8.17
N ALA A 102 5.65 -8.88 7.18
CA ALA A 102 5.01 -7.95 6.25
C ALA A 102 4.06 -6.97 6.96
N ILE A 103 3.27 -7.44 7.92
CA ILE A 103 2.41 -6.58 8.76
C ILE A 103 3.26 -5.61 9.58
N ASP A 104 4.37 -6.04 10.14
CA ASP A 104 5.24 -5.16 10.95
C ASP A 104 5.90 -4.08 10.07
N ILE A 105 6.28 -4.39 8.83
CA ILE A 105 6.74 -3.38 7.87
C ILE A 105 5.62 -2.37 7.56
N LEU A 106 4.37 -2.84 7.32
CA LEU A 106 3.22 -1.98 7.07
C LEU A 106 2.89 -1.05 8.26
N LYS A 107 3.11 -1.48 9.50
CA LYS A 107 2.94 -0.64 10.70
C LYS A 107 3.94 0.51 10.80
N ASN A 108 5.08 0.40 10.11
CA ASN A 108 6.12 1.42 10.06
C ASN A 108 5.91 2.45 8.95
N GLN A 109 4.75 2.45 8.26
CA GLN A 109 4.41 3.44 7.26
C GLN A 109 4.49 4.86 7.85
N ARG A 110 5.21 5.75 7.14
CA ARG A 110 5.46 7.13 7.58
C ARG A 110 4.38 8.11 7.13
N ASP A 111 3.65 7.77 6.08
CA ASP A 111 2.63 8.64 5.49
C ASP A 111 1.31 8.53 6.26
N ASN A 112 1.08 9.47 7.18
CA ASN A 112 -0.09 9.51 8.05
C ASN A 112 -1.11 10.60 7.64
N PHE A 113 -1.04 11.08 6.40
CA PHE A 113 -1.84 12.23 5.96
C PHE A 113 -3.19 11.85 5.31
N MET A 114 -3.51 10.56 5.22
CA MET A 114 -4.80 10.04 4.72
C MET A 114 -5.59 9.32 5.81
N LEU A 115 -5.55 8.01 5.95
CA LEU A 115 -6.37 7.27 6.93
C LEU A 115 -6.18 7.75 8.37
N LYS A 116 -4.97 8.11 8.78
CA LYS A 116 -4.67 8.55 10.15
C LYS A 116 -4.79 10.06 10.36
N ARG A 117 -5.16 10.83 9.33
CA ARG A 117 -5.14 12.30 9.31
C ARG A 117 -5.81 12.97 10.51
N TYR A 118 -6.98 12.51 10.90
CA TYR A 118 -7.79 13.09 11.98
C TYR A 118 -7.87 12.22 13.22
N ILE A 119 -7.17 11.10 13.25
CA ILE A 119 -7.12 10.19 14.39
C ILE A 119 -5.90 10.55 15.24
N ARG A 120 -6.12 11.11 16.42
CA ARG A 120 -5.07 11.57 17.35
C ARG A 120 -4.67 10.53 18.38
N ASP A 121 -5.47 9.48 18.51
CA ASP A 121 -5.20 8.39 19.43
C ASP A 121 -3.92 7.65 19.04
N ASN A 122 -3.24 7.10 20.05
CA ASN A 122 -2.10 6.22 19.82
C ASN A 122 -2.59 4.82 19.40
N VAL A 123 -3.14 4.75 18.18
CA VAL A 123 -3.62 3.52 17.58
C VAL A 123 -2.65 3.05 16.50
N THR A 124 -2.38 1.75 16.48
CA THR A 124 -1.54 1.14 15.45
C THR A 124 -2.33 1.00 14.15
N LEU A 125 -1.74 1.43 13.05
CA LEU A 125 -2.25 1.26 11.70
C LEU A 125 -1.16 0.60 10.84
N ALA A 126 -1.48 -0.56 10.27
CA ALA A 126 -0.67 -1.18 9.24
C ALA A 126 -1.27 -0.80 7.88
N ASN A 127 -0.62 0.09 7.12
CA ASN A 127 -1.20 0.60 5.87
C ASN A 127 -0.19 0.77 4.74
N LYS A 128 -0.74 0.94 3.54
CA LYS A 128 -0.01 1.37 2.34
C LYS A 128 -0.78 2.45 1.61
N THR A 129 -0.10 3.56 1.40
CA THR A 129 -0.60 4.69 0.62
C THR A 129 -0.26 4.55 -0.86
N GLY A 130 -1.06 5.16 -1.72
CA GLY A 130 -0.77 5.34 -3.14
C GLY A 130 -1.20 6.73 -3.59
N GLU A 131 -0.31 7.46 -4.27
CA GLU A 131 -0.57 8.81 -4.72
C GLU A 131 -0.09 9.01 -6.16
N LEU A 132 -0.98 9.49 -7.00
CA LEU A 132 -0.72 10.05 -8.32
C LEU A 132 -1.45 11.38 -8.45
N ASP A 133 -1.26 12.08 -9.58
CA ASP A 133 -2.06 13.28 -9.84
C ASP A 133 -3.55 12.91 -9.87
N LYS A 134 -4.35 13.58 -9.05
CA LYS A 134 -5.81 13.39 -8.89
C LYS A 134 -6.27 11.99 -8.49
N LEU A 135 -5.35 11.13 -8.04
CA LEU A 135 -5.65 9.78 -7.54
C LEU A 135 -4.92 9.56 -6.24
N ASN A 136 -5.68 9.21 -5.18
CA ASN A 136 -5.14 8.99 -3.85
C ASN A 136 -5.84 7.81 -3.21
N ASN A 137 -5.05 6.86 -2.76
CA ASN A 137 -5.50 5.61 -2.18
C ASN A 137 -4.81 5.37 -0.86
N ASP A 138 -5.54 4.85 0.12
CA ASP A 138 -4.94 4.32 1.34
C ASP A 138 -5.73 3.10 1.78
N VAL A 139 -5.03 2.01 2.08
CA VAL A 139 -5.59 0.75 2.57
C VAL A 139 -4.82 0.29 3.79
N GLY A 140 -5.53 -0.17 4.80
CA GLY A 140 -4.86 -0.59 6.02
C GLY A 140 -5.74 -1.35 7.01
N ILE A 141 -5.09 -1.84 8.07
CA ILE A 141 -5.72 -2.50 9.20
C ILE A 141 -5.46 -1.67 10.44
N PHE A 142 -6.53 -1.17 11.06
CA PHE A 142 -6.46 -0.58 12.39
C PHE A 142 -6.48 -1.67 13.46
N TYR A 143 -5.54 -1.57 14.40
CA TYR A 143 -5.43 -2.44 15.58
C TYR A 143 -5.99 -1.70 16.80
N THR A 144 -7.29 -1.81 17.01
CA THR A 144 -7.96 -1.18 18.15
C THR A 144 -8.02 -2.14 19.34
N LYS A 145 -8.43 -1.63 20.49
CA LYS A 145 -8.51 -2.41 21.73
C LYS A 145 -9.52 -3.56 21.62
N ASN A 146 -10.64 -3.33 20.95
CA ASN A 146 -11.76 -4.27 20.92
C ASN A 146 -11.86 -5.01 19.57
N HIS A 147 -11.68 -4.29 18.46
CA HIS A 147 -11.93 -4.81 17.11
C HIS A 147 -10.86 -4.34 16.12
N ASN A 148 -10.08 -5.26 15.57
CA ASN A 148 -9.25 -4.94 14.43
C ASN A 148 -10.12 -4.95 13.17
N TYR A 149 -9.93 -3.96 12.30
CA TYR A 149 -10.70 -3.88 11.07
C TYR A 149 -9.85 -3.39 9.90
N PHE A 150 -10.19 -3.89 8.72
CA PHE A 150 -9.65 -3.37 7.45
C PHE A 150 -10.46 -2.16 7.02
N ILE A 151 -9.78 -1.17 6.49
CA ILE A 151 -10.35 -0.03 5.78
C ILE A 151 -9.54 0.24 4.52
N GLY A 152 -10.23 0.46 3.41
CA GLY A 152 -9.60 0.87 2.16
C GLY A 152 -10.43 1.96 1.50
N ILE A 153 -9.80 3.04 1.07
CA ILE A 153 -10.46 4.16 0.41
C ILE A 153 -9.65 4.56 -0.81
N PHE A 154 -10.29 4.54 -1.97
CA PHE A 154 -9.76 5.01 -3.23
C PHE A 154 -10.52 6.26 -3.66
N VAL A 155 -9.80 7.33 -3.94
CA VAL A 155 -10.36 8.62 -4.38
C VAL A 155 -9.67 9.04 -5.67
N HIS A 156 -10.44 9.30 -6.70
CA HIS A 156 -9.94 9.76 -8.00
C HIS A 156 -10.76 10.95 -8.50
N ASP A 157 -10.27 11.61 -9.55
CA ASP A 157 -10.91 12.74 -10.21
C ASP A 157 -11.13 13.98 -9.32
N VAL A 158 -10.33 14.13 -8.27
CA VAL A 158 -10.34 15.32 -7.42
C VAL A 158 -9.61 16.49 -8.10
N LYS A 159 -9.97 17.72 -7.74
CA LYS A 159 -9.28 18.90 -8.26
C LYS A 159 -7.84 19.01 -7.73
N LYS A 160 -7.63 18.65 -6.48
CA LYS A 160 -6.33 18.66 -5.80
C LYS A 160 -6.21 17.42 -4.90
N ASN A 161 -5.04 16.82 -4.82
CA ASN A 161 -4.79 15.69 -3.94
C ASN A 161 -5.16 15.98 -2.48
N LYS A 162 -4.98 17.22 -2.01
CA LYS A 162 -5.38 17.65 -0.66
C LYS A 162 -6.86 17.40 -0.37
N ASP A 163 -7.74 17.55 -1.36
CA ASP A 163 -9.17 17.30 -1.19
C ASP A 163 -9.43 15.81 -0.93
N ALA A 164 -8.70 14.92 -1.63
CA ALA A 164 -8.75 13.48 -1.38
C ALA A 164 -8.25 13.12 0.02
N TYR A 165 -7.16 13.73 0.49
CA TYR A 165 -6.64 13.48 1.85
C TYR A 165 -7.69 13.82 2.92
N GLU A 166 -8.45 14.91 2.73
CA GLU A 166 -9.51 15.30 3.63
C GLU A 166 -10.68 14.32 3.61
N ILE A 167 -11.10 13.89 2.42
CA ILE A 167 -12.17 12.90 2.24
C ILE A 167 -11.79 11.60 2.94
N ILE A 168 -10.60 11.05 2.62
CA ILE A 168 -10.11 9.80 3.21
C ILE A 168 -10.02 9.92 4.73
N GLY A 169 -9.44 11.02 5.22
CA GLY A 169 -9.26 11.23 6.66
C GLY A 169 -10.59 11.37 7.42
N LYS A 170 -11.58 12.07 6.86
CA LYS A 170 -12.91 12.23 7.47
C LYS A 170 -13.65 10.90 7.53
N ILE A 171 -13.72 10.17 6.41
CA ILE A 171 -14.36 8.84 6.37
C ILE A 171 -13.69 7.90 7.37
N SER A 172 -12.35 7.85 7.36
CA SER A 172 -11.59 7.00 8.30
C SER A 172 -11.86 7.35 9.76
N LYS A 173 -11.98 8.66 10.08
CA LYS A 173 -12.29 9.12 11.44
C LYS A 173 -13.66 8.66 11.92
N GLU A 174 -14.69 8.78 11.10
CA GLU A 174 -16.05 8.32 11.42
C GLU A 174 -16.09 6.82 11.67
N VAL A 175 -15.44 6.04 10.81
CA VAL A 175 -15.34 4.58 10.97
C VAL A 175 -14.56 4.23 12.24
N TYR A 176 -13.44 4.92 12.51
CA TYR A 176 -12.66 4.71 13.72
C TYR A 176 -13.44 5.00 14.99
N ASP A 177 -14.15 6.11 15.03
CA ASP A 177 -14.97 6.49 16.20
C ASP A 177 -16.09 5.48 16.47
N TYR A 178 -16.70 4.93 15.42
CA TYR A 178 -17.65 3.83 15.56
C TYR A 178 -17.02 2.61 16.23
N TYR A 179 -15.91 2.09 15.66
CA TYR A 179 -15.25 0.88 16.17
C TYR A 179 -14.56 1.08 17.54
N LYS A 180 -14.20 2.30 17.90
CA LYS A 180 -13.63 2.62 19.21
C LYS A 180 -14.67 2.51 20.34
N ASN A 181 -15.95 2.73 20.03
CA ASN A 181 -17.04 2.84 21.00
C ASN A 181 -17.85 1.53 21.16
N ILE A 182 -17.60 0.53 20.35
CA ILE A 182 -18.19 -0.81 20.46
C ILE A 182 -17.12 -1.83 20.87
#